data_2268f4bf133635a18cab2e4f5092384c
#
_entry.id   2268f4bf133635a18cab2e4f5092384c
#
_cell.length_a   1.000
_cell.length_b   1.000
_cell.length_c   1.000
_cell.angle_alpha   90.00
_cell.angle_beta   90.00
_cell.angle_gamma   90.00
#
_symmetry.space_group_name_H-M   'P 1'
#
loop_
_entity.id
_entity.type
_entity.pdbx_description
1 polymer ?
#
loop_
_entity_poly.entity_id
_entity_poly.type
_entity_poly.pdbx_seq_one_letter_code
_entity_poly.pdbx_strand_id
1 'polypeptide(L)'
;MTKLNSSKFLIRKATSDDAPSVAFINAQSWQTTYREIIDQDFLKTITQEQQLPRANRLVESIDLSCIVAENNSTKEIVGFTCFGKSREPKVDADCELQAIYLLEAFQKLGIGTMLFEYGVKELKEKSKEKMTVSVFESNKGARFFYERQGGKQIENDHVDLAGTRHITSTYIWNLK
;
A
#
# COMPACT_ATOMS: atom_id res chain seq x y z
N MET A 1 20.32 -10.27 -2.80
CA MET A 1 20.38 -8.80 -2.58
C MET A 1 19.62 -8.29 -1.35
N THR A 2 18.97 -9.14 -0.57
CA THR A 2 18.05 -8.77 0.52
C THR A 2 18.71 -8.45 1.88
N LYS A 3 19.93 -8.90 2.14
CA LYS A 3 20.58 -8.73 3.47
C LYS A 3 21.15 -7.33 3.78
N LEU A 4 21.47 -6.51 2.77
CA LEU A 4 22.08 -5.19 2.99
C LEU A 4 21.06 -4.10 3.40
N ASN A 5 19.78 -4.28 3.09
CA ASN A 5 18.76 -3.28 3.38
C ASN A 5 18.05 -3.49 4.73
N SER A 6 18.03 -4.71 5.26
CA SER A 6 17.42 -5.00 6.57
C SER A 6 18.14 -4.33 7.75
N SER A 7 19.40 -3.92 7.58
CA SER A 7 20.13 -3.14 8.61
C SER A 7 19.82 -1.64 8.57
N LYS A 8 19.33 -1.13 7.43
CA LYS A 8 19.09 0.30 7.25
C LYS A 8 17.64 0.72 7.56
N PHE A 9 16.70 -0.22 7.47
CA PHE A 9 15.28 0.04 7.67
C PHE A 9 14.67 -0.96 8.64
N LEU A 10 13.91 -0.44 9.59
CA LEU A 10 13.09 -1.22 10.52
C LEU A 10 11.65 -1.30 9.95
N ILE A 11 11.15 -2.53 9.79
CA ILE A 11 9.73 -2.75 9.49
C ILE A 11 9.02 -3.08 10.79
N ARG A 12 8.02 -2.29 11.13
CA ARG A 12 7.27 -2.44 12.38
C ARG A 12 5.80 -2.04 12.22
N LYS A 13 4.98 -2.44 13.16
CA LYS A 13 3.62 -1.91 13.25
C LYS A 13 3.65 -0.40 13.43
N ALA A 14 2.69 0.27 12.77
CA ALA A 14 2.46 1.68 12.98
C ALA A 14 1.89 1.95 14.37
N THR A 15 2.19 3.11 14.90
CA THR A 15 1.60 3.68 16.12
C THR A 15 0.84 4.96 15.77
N SER A 16 0.06 5.51 16.71
CA SER A 16 -0.64 6.79 16.50
C SER A 16 0.32 7.93 16.11
N ASP A 17 1.55 7.91 16.63
CA ASP A 17 2.57 8.93 16.34
C ASP A 17 3.04 8.90 14.86
N ASP A 18 2.83 7.80 14.16
CA ASP A 18 3.18 7.66 12.75
C ASP A 18 2.12 8.26 11.79
N ALA A 19 0.92 8.58 12.28
CA ALA A 19 -0.18 9.05 11.44
C ALA A 19 0.17 10.28 10.58
N PRO A 20 0.89 11.30 11.07
CA PRO A 20 1.31 12.43 10.23
C PRO A 20 2.24 12.00 9.09
N SER A 21 3.16 11.06 9.35
CA SER A 21 4.07 10.52 8.33
C SER A 21 3.32 9.67 7.31
N VAL A 22 2.38 8.84 7.74
CA VAL A 22 1.50 8.05 6.86
C VAL A 22 0.68 8.97 5.96
N ALA A 23 0.12 10.05 6.49
CA ALA A 23 -0.62 11.06 5.73
C ALA A 23 0.26 11.75 4.68
N PHE A 24 1.47 12.16 5.07
CA PHE A 24 2.45 12.77 4.18
C PHE A 24 2.85 11.83 3.04
N ILE A 25 3.23 10.58 3.37
CA ILE A 25 3.63 9.58 2.37
C ILE A 25 2.49 9.29 1.41
N ASN A 26 1.26 9.18 1.92
CA ASN A 26 0.08 8.97 1.08
C ASN A 26 -0.06 10.13 0.07
N ALA A 27 -0.08 11.38 0.54
CA ALA A 27 -0.22 12.55 -0.32
C ALA A 27 0.89 12.63 -1.36
N GLN A 28 2.17 12.51 -0.96
CA GLN A 28 3.31 12.54 -1.87
C GLN A 28 3.27 11.40 -2.90
N SER A 29 2.93 10.19 -2.46
CA SER A 29 2.87 9.03 -3.35
C SER A 29 1.75 9.17 -4.38
N TRP A 30 0.61 9.74 -4.00
CA TRP A 30 -0.45 10.01 -4.97
C TRP A 30 -0.01 11.01 -6.03
N GLN A 31 0.61 12.11 -5.63
CA GLN A 31 1.08 13.15 -6.55
C GLN A 31 2.20 12.68 -7.48
N THR A 32 3.06 11.76 -7.03
CA THR A 32 4.16 11.23 -7.85
C THR A 32 3.73 10.06 -8.73
N THR A 33 3.04 9.07 -8.14
CA THR A 33 2.68 7.81 -8.82
C THR A 33 1.59 8.01 -9.87
N TYR A 34 0.61 8.88 -9.58
CA TYR A 34 -0.57 9.03 -10.44
C TYR A 34 -0.53 10.29 -11.30
N ARG A 35 0.60 10.96 -11.38
CA ARG A 35 0.82 12.20 -12.14
C ARG A 35 0.33 12.13 -13.59
N GLU A 36 0.51 10.99 -14.26
CA GLU A 36 0.14 10.78 -15.65
C GLU A 36 -1.16 9.97 -15.81
N ILE A 37 -1.80 9.61 -14.68
CA ILE A 37 -2.96 8.71 -14.66
C ILE A 37 -4.22 9.48 -14.26
N ILE A 38 -4.10 10.38 -13.29
CA ILE A 38 -5.21 11.10 -12.67
C ILE A 38 -5.08 12.59 -12.95
N ASP A 39 -6.21 13.25 -13.05
CA ASP A 39 -6.30 14.70 -13.24
C ASP A 39 -5.45 15.47 -12.24
N GLN A 40 -4.68 16.45 -12.73
CA GLN A 40 -3.71 17.19 -11.93
C GLN A 40 -4.36 18.08 -10.88
N ASP A 41 -5.54 18.65 -11.18
CA ASP A 41 -6.22 19.51 -10.21
C ASP A 41 -6.82 18.68 -9.09
N PHE A 42 -7.29 17.49 -9.39
CA PHE A 42 -7.67 16.53 -8.35
C PHE A 42 -6.47 16.11 -7.49
N LEU A 43 -5.32 15.80 -8.09
CA LEU A 43 -4.12 15.41 -7.33
C LEU A 43 -3.64 16.51 -6.39
N LYS A 44 -3.75 17.79 -6.77
CA LYS A 44 -3.42 18.94 -5.89
C LYS A 44 -4.31 19.02 -4.65
N THR A 45 -5.52 18.45 -4.70
CA THR A 45 -6.41 18.40 -3.54
C THR A 45 -5.95 17.35 -2.50
N ILE A 46 -5.12 16.39 -2.90
CA ILE A 46 -4.63 15.34 -2.01
C ILE A 46 -3.42 15.88 -1.23
N THR A 47 -3.70 16.54 -0.12
CA THR A 47 -2.70 17.12 0.78
C THR A 47 -2.52 16.27 2.03
N GLN A 48 -1.41 16.48 2.76
CA GLN A 48 -1.18 15.81 4.03
C GLN A 48 -2.32 16.09 5.02
N GLU A 49 -2.79 17.32 5.10
CA GLU A 49 -3.89 17.72 6.00
C GLU A 49 -5.18 16.94 5.71
N GLN A 50 -5.54 16.81 4.43
CA GLN A 50 -6.72 16.06 4.03
C GLN A 50 -6.56 14.55 4.25
N GLN A 51 -5.34 14.03 4.20
CA GLN A 51 -5.07 12.61 4.43
C GLN A 51 -4.94 12.27 5.93
N LEU A 52 -4.73 13.24 6.81
CA LEU A 52 -4.49 12.97 8.23
C LEU A 52 -5.65 12.25 8.94
N PRO A 53 -6.93 12.60 8.74
CA PRO A 53 -8.04 11.85 9.36
C PRO A 53 -8.11 10.39 8.91
N ARG A 54 -7.75 10.13 7.65
CA ARG A 54 -7.65 8.76 7.13
C ARG A 54 -6.46 8.04 7.75
N ALA A 55 -5.30 8.66 7.82
CA ALA A 55 -4.10 8.10 8.40
C ALA A 55 -4.30 7.72 9.87
N ASN A 56 -4.95 8.58 10.68
CA ASN A 56 -5.32 8.26 12.05
C ASN A 56 -6.16 6.97 12.10
N ARG A 57 -7.21 6.86 11.28
CA ARG A 57 -8.02 5.63 11.23
C ARG A 57 -7.22 4.40 10.82
N LEU A 58 -6.25 4.54 9.90
CA LEU A 58 -5.43 3.41 9.46
C LEU A 58 -4.53 2.88 10.57
N VAL A 59 -3.92 3.77 11.36
CA VAL A 59 -2.97 3.38 12.41
C VAL A 59 -3.65 2.96 13.72
N GLU A 60 -4.86 3.46 14.00
CA GLU A 60 -5.59 3.21 15.25
C GLU A 60 -6.58 2.04 15.15
N SER A 61 -6.97 1.64 13.93
CA SER A 61 -7.98 0.60 13.74
C SER A 61 -7.45 -0.78 14.14
N ILE A 62 -8.23 -1.48 14.96
CA ILE A 62 -7.96 -2.88 15.33
C ILE A 62 -8.26 -3.87 14.19
N ASP A 63 -9.08 -3.45 13.22
CA ASP A 63 -9.47 -4.26 12.06
C ASP A 63 -8.45 -4.17 10.92
N LEU A 64 -7.50 -3.23 11.01
CA LEU A 64 -6.45 -3.02 10.04
C LEU A 64 -5.09 -3.38 10.62
N SER A 65 -4.20 -3.85 9.78
CA SER A 65 -2.78 -3.97 10.09
C SER A 65 -2.04 -2.91 9.30
N CYS A 66 -1.67 -1.81 9.94
CA CYS A 66 -0.85 -0.77 9.36
C CYS A 66 0.62 -0.96 9.79
N ILE A 67 1.52 -1.00 8.82
CA ILE A 67 2.94 -1.33 8.98
C ILE A 67 3.75 -0.22 8.32
N VAL A 68 4.81 0.22 8.97
CA VAL A 68 5.68 1.29 8.47
C VAL A 68 7.11 0.79 8.27
N ALA A 69 7.82 1.46 7.37
CA ALA A 69 9.25 1.33 7.17
C ALA A 69 9.94 2.57 7.73
N GLU A 70 10.70 2.39 8.81
CA GLU A 70 11.47 3.44 9.48
C GLU A 70 12.95 3.37 9.07
N ASN A 71 13.52 4.49 8.71
CA ASN A 71 14.96 4.61 8.50
C ASN A 71 15.69 4.58 9.86
N ASN A 72 16.54 3.59 10.08
CA ASN A 72 17.22 3.39 11.36
C ASN A 72 18.12 4.55 11.78
N SER A 73 18.67 5.30 10.81
CA SER A 73 19.58 6.41 11.08
C SER A 73 18.86 7.73 11.36
N THR A 74 17.83 8.05 10.56
CA THR A 74 17.12 9.34 10.65
C THR A 74 15.84 9.27 11.47
N LYS A 75 15.33 8.05 11.74
CA LYS A 75 14.02 7.78 12.35
C LYS A 75 12.83 8.24 11.51
N GLU A 76 13.07 8.61 10.27
CA GLU A 76 12.05 8.99 9.32
C GLU A 76 11.27 7.77 8.84
N ILE A 77 9.94 7.90 8.77
CA ILE A 77 9.09 6.91 8.11
C ILE A 77 9.13 7.20 6.61
N VAL A 78 9.54 6.20 5.84
CA VAL A 78 9.78 6.33 4.39
C VAL A 78 8.77 5.58 3.53
N GLY A 79 7.92 4.77 4.15
CA GLY A 79 6.87 4.01 3.48
C GLY A 79 5.93 3.34 4.47
N PHE A 80 4.78 2.94 3.98
CA PHE A 80 3.80 2.18 4.77
C PHE A 80 3.00 1.22 3.91
N THR A 81 2.39 0.25 4.56
CA THR A 81 1.40 -0.65 3.99
C THR A 81 0.27 -0.89 4.97
N CYS A 82 -0.95 -1.11 4.45
CA CYS A 82 -2.11 -1.43 5.28
C CYS A 82 -2.86 -2.62 4.69
N PHE A 83 -3.19 -3.57 5.54
CA PHE A 83 -4.01 -4.73 5.24
C PHE A 83 -5.28 -4.70 6.07
N GLY A 84 -6.38 -5.13 5.49
CA GLY A 84 -7.67 -5.15 6.17
C GLY A 84 -8.63 -6.17 5.57
N LYS A 85 -9.89 -6.12 5.99
CA LYS A 85 -10.95 -6.92 5.37
C LYS A 85 -11.07 -6.60 3.89
N SER A 86 -11.31 -7.61 3.06
CA SER A 86 -11.58 -7.41 1.63
C SER A 86 -12.78 -6.49 1.42
N ARG A 87 -12.61 -5.51 0.54
CA ARG A 87 -13.64 -4.58 0.08
C ARG A 87 -14.17 -4.96 -1.29
N GLU A 88 -13.61 -6.02 -1.89
CA GLU A 88 -14.02 -6.51 -3.19
C GLU A 88 -15.11 -7.59 -3.05
N PRO A 89 -16.39 -7.24 -3.26
CA PRO A 89 -17.50 -8.16 -2.98
C PRO A 89 -17.61 -9.30 -4.00
N LYS A 90 -16.99 -9.15 -5.17
CA LYS A 90 -17.05 -10.15 -6.24
C LYS A 90 -16.01 -11.26 -6.07
N VAL A 91 -15.02 -11.04 -5.20
CA VAL A 91 -13.91 -11.97 -5.02
C VAL A 91 -13.98 -12.60 -3.64
N ASP A 92 -13.99 -13.92 -3.60
CA ASP A 92 -13.88 -14.70 -2.36
C ASP A 92 -12.46 -14.58 -1.79
N ALA A 93 -12.24 -13.56 -0.95
CA ALA A 93 -10.97 -13.30 -0.29
C ALA A 93 -11.17 -12.82 1.17
N ASP A 94 -10.30 -13.29 2.05
CA ASP A 94 -10.36 -12.98 3.49
C ASP A 94 -9.89 -11.57 3.80
N CYS A 95 -8.96 -11.07 3.01
CA CYS A 95 -8.32 -9.79 3.28
C CYS A 95 -7.86 -9.11 1.99
N GLU A 96 -7.48 -7.86 2.13
CA GLU A 96 -7.03 -6.99 1.05
C GLU A 96 -5.79 -6.21 1.47
N LEU A 97 -4.81 -6.12 0.59
CA LEU A 97 -3.77 -5.11 0.65
C LEU A 97 -4.39 -3.77 0.21
N GLN A 98 -4.78 -2.94 1.17
CA GLN A 98 -5.53 -1.71 0.92
C GLN A 98 -4.65 -0.52 0.52
N ALA A 99 -3.38 -0.55 0.91
CA ALA A 99 -2.39 0.47 0.57
C ALA A 99 -0.97 -0.09 0.70
N ILE A 100 -0.10 0.30 -0.22
CA ILE A 100 1.35 0.20 -0.10
C ILE A 100 1.98 1.38 -0.81
N TYR A 101 2.65 2.25 -0.06
CA TYR A 101 3.24 3.46 -0.58
C TYR A 101 4.64 3.70 -0.01
N LEU A 102 5.51 4.24 -0.85
CA LEU A 102 6.88 4.59 -0.53
C LEU A 102 7.19 5.97 -1.11
N LEU A 103 7.90 6.79 -0.38
CA LEU A 103 8.49 8.00 -0.94
C LEU A 103 9.39 7.65 -2.13
N GLU A 104 9.34 8.44 -3.18
CA GLU A 104 10.00 8.16 -4.47
C GLU A 104 11.50 7.88 -4.30
N ALA A 105 12.19 8.66 -3.46
CA ALA A 105 13.62 8.49 -3.16
C ALA A 105 13.98 7.13 -2.53
N PHE A 106 13.00 6.43 -1.96
CA PHE A 106 13.19 5.15 -1.27
C PHE A 106 12.63 3.95 -2.06
N GLN A 107 12.14 4.19 -3.26
CA GLN A 107 11.69 3.12 -4.16
C GLN A 107 12.87 2.33 -4.73
N LYS A 108 12.60 1.11 -5.22
CA LYS A 108 13.58 0.19 -5.83
C LYS A 108 14.73 -0.24 -4.91
N LEU A 109 14.63 0.04 -3.61
CA LEU A 109 15.58 -0.39 -2.57
C LEU A 109 15.16 -1.69 -1.86
N GLY A 110 14.09 -2.35 -2.29
CA GLY A 110 13.58 -3.57 -1.67
C GLY A 110 12.61 -3.33 -0.49
N ILE A 111 12.40 -2.08 -0.07
CA ILE A 111 11.56 -1.75 1.09
C ILE A 111 10.10 -2.18 0.88
N GLY A 112 9.56 -2.00 -0.34
CA GLY A 112 8.21 -2.46 -0.67
C GLY A 112 8.05 -3.97 -0.48
N THR A 113 9.04 -4.76 -0.85
CA THR A 113 9.06 -6.21 -0.60
C THR A 113 9.09 -6.51 0.89
N MET A 114 9.92 -5.81 1.69
CA MET A 114 9.97 -6.00 3.14
C MET A 114 8.63 -5.69 3.82
N LEU A 115 7.97 -4.59 3.43
CA LEU A 115 6.64 -4.22 3.90
C LEU A 115 5.59 -5.29 3.54
N PHE A 116 5.60 -5.75 2.29
CA PHE A 116 4.69 -6.77 1.79
C PHE A 116 4.87 -8.10 2.53
N GLU A 117 6.10 -8.60 2.63
CA GLU A 117 6.42 -9.85 3.31
C GLU A 117 6.05 -9.83 4.79
N TYR A 118 6.29 -8.70 5.48
CA TYR A 118 5.89 -8.52 6.87
C TYR A 118 4.37 -8.64 7.03
N GLY A 119 3.61 -7.97 6.18
CA GLY A 119 2.15 -8.02 6.22
C GLY A 119 1.60 -9.42 5.88
N VAL A 120 2.15 -10.07 4.85
CA VAL A 120 1.77 -11.46 4.49
C VAL A 120 2.05 -12.41 5.65
N LYS A 121 3.18 -12.26 6.34
CA LYS A 121 3.47 -13.06 7.54
C LYS A 121 2.40 -12.89 8.62
N GLU A 122 2.03 -11.64 8.96
CA GLU A 122 0.95 -11.38 9.92
C GLU A 122 -0.40 -11.96 9.49
N LEU A 123 -0.73 -11.90 8.20
CA LEU A 123 -1.97 -12.47 7.70
C LEU A 123 -2.00 -14.01 7.86
N LYS A 124 -0.88 -14.68 7.58
CA LYS A 124 -0.73 -16.12 7.80
C LYS A 124 -0.86 -16.49 9.28
N GLU A 125 -0.26 -15.72 10.18
CA GLU A 125 -0.39 -15.91 11.63
C GLU A 125 -1.84 -15.76 12.10
N LYS A 126 -2.65 -14.94 11.40
CA LYS A 126 -4.10 -14.80 11.61
C LYS A 126 -4.94 -15.80 10.81
N SER A 127 -4.33 -16.84 10.25
CA SER A 127 -4.99 -17.90 9.45
C SER A 127 -5.80 -17.35 8.25
N LYS A 128 -5.35 -16.27 7.65
CA LYS A 128 -5.91 -15.77 6.39
C LYS A 128 -5.39 -16.63 5.24
N GLU A 129 -6.28 -16.97 4.31
CA GLU A 129 -5.97 -17.89 3.23
C GLU A 129 -5.85 -17.20 1.88
N LYS A 130 -6.65 -16.16 1.65
CA LYS A 130 -6.69 -15.44 0.38
C LYS A 130 -6.61 -13.94 0.59
N MET A 131 -5.73 -13.30 -0.16
CA MET A 131 -5.55 -11.85 -0.16
C MET A 131 -5.73 -11.29 -1.56
N THR A 132 -6.37 -10.13 -1.67
CA THR A 132 -6.48 -9.37 -2.92
C THR A 132 -5.80 -8.02 -2.85
N VAL A 133 -5.58 -7.41 -4.01
CA VAL A 133 -5.31 -5.98 -4.19
C VAL A 133 -5.99 -5.52 -5.47
N SER A 134 -6.54 -4.33 -5.47
CA SER A 134 -7.00 -3.64 -6.67
C SER A 134 -6.05 -2.49 -7.00
N VAL A 135 -5.67 -2.35 -8.27
CA VAL A 135 -4.70 -1.37 -8.75
C VAL A 135 -5.14 -0.80 -10.10
N PHE A 136 -4.89 0.47 -10.37
CA PHE A 136 -5.13 1.01 -11.71
C PHE A 136 -4.32 0.23 -12.75
N GLU A 137 -4.98 -0.18 -13.83
CA GLU A 137 -4.34 -0.94 -14.93
C GLU A 137 -3.15 -0.15 -15.53
N SER A 138 -3.27 1.17 -15.59
CA SER A 138 -2.23 2.08 -16.07
C SER A 138 -1.02 2.18 -15.11
N ASN A 139 -1.14 1.77 -13.84
CA ASN A 139 -0.01 1.74 -12.89
C ASN A 139 0.85 0.49 -13.11
N LYS A 140 1.60 0.50 -14.22
CA LYS A 140 2.47 -0.64 -14.63
C LYS A 140 3.50 -1.01 -13.57
N GLY A 141 4.01 -0.02 -12.82
CA GLY A 141 5.01 -0.25 -11.77
C GLY A 141 4.46 -1.10 -10.61
N ALA A 142 3.27 -0.75 -10.12
CA ALA A 142 2.63 -1.51 -9.06
C ALA A 142 2.19 -2.90 -9.54
N ARG A 143 1.64 -3.01 -10.75
CA ARG A 143 1.28 -4.31 -11.34
C ARG A 143 2.48 -5.25 -11.42
N PHE A 144 3.60 -4.78 -11.96
CA PHE A 144 4.85 -5.54 -12.03
C PHE A 144 5.35 -5.95 -10.63
N PHE A 145 5.21 -5.05 -9.63
CA PHE A 145 5.54 -5.38 -8.25
C PHE A 145 4.66 -6.54 -7.73
N TYR A 146 3.34 -6.46 -7.91
CA TYR A 146 2.42 -7.50 -7.44
C TYR A 146 2.66 -8.85 -8.12
N GLU A 147 2.91 -8.86 -9.42
CA GLU A 147 3.27 -10.08 -10.18
C GLU A 147 4.56 -10.71 -9.65
N ARG A 148 5.57 -9.89 -9.36
CA ARG A 148 6.82 -10.37 -8.75
C ARG A 148 6.64 -10.92 -7.34
N GLN A 149 5.65 -10.44 -6.59
CA GLN A 149 5.28 -11.00 -5.29
C GLN A 149 4.40 -12.25 -5.42
N GLY A 150 4.18 -12.77 -6.61
CA GLY A 150 3.41 -13.98 -6.87
C GLY A 150 1.90 -13.77 -7.01
N GLY A 151 1.46 -12.53 -7.12
CA GLY A 151 0.06 -12.18 -7.39
C GLY A 151 -0.37 -12.65 -8.77
N LYS A 152 -1.58 -13.21 -8.85
CA LYS A 152 -2.21 -13.60 -10.12
C LYS A 152 -3.35 -12.65 -10.43
N GLN A 153 -3.32 -12.02 -11.59
CA GLN A 153 -4.44 -11.20 -12.05
C GLN A 153 -5.64 -12.10 -12.32
N ILE A 154 -6.82 -11.72 -11.80
CA ILE A 154 -8.04 -12.51 -11.90
C ILE A 154 -9.13 -11.80 -12.67
N GLU A 155 -9.29 -10.49 -12.52
CA GLU A 155 -10.30 -9.71 -13.20
C GLU A 155 -9.89 -8.26 -13.40
N ASN A 156 -10.61 -7.56 -14.28
CA ASN A 156 -10.60 -6.12 -14.40
C ASN A 156 -11.98 -5.58 -14.01
N ASP A 157 -11.99 -4.44 -13.35
CA ASP A 157 -13.18 -3.66 -13.05
C ASP A 157 -12.90 -2.18 -13.41
N HIS A 158 -13.72 -1.27 -12.96
CA HIS A 158 -13.48 0.15 -13.14
C HIS A 158 -13.86 0.94 -11.89
N VAL A 159 -13.26 2.10 -11.75
CA VAL A 159 -13.58 3.09 -10.74
C VAL A 159 -13.73 4.46 -11.38
N ASP A 160 -14.78 5.17 -11.02
CA ASP A 160 -14.94 6.57 -11.45
C ASP A 160 -14.26 7.46 -10.41
N LEU A 161 -13.23 8.21 -10.84
CA LEU A 161 -12.44 9.08 -9.99
C LEU A 161 -12.13 10.37 -10.72
N ALA A 162 -12.29 11.50 -10.07
CA ALA A 162 -12.04 12.84 -10.64
C ALA A 162 -12.74 13.07 -11.98
N GLY A 163 -13.98 12.56 -12.14
CA GLY A 163 -14.77 12.68 -13.37
C GLY A 163 -14.32 11.78 -14.54
N THR A 164 -13.34 10.91 -14.30
CA THR A 164 -12.80 9.99 -15.31
C THR A 164 -12.98 8.54 -14.85
N ARG A 165 -13.33 7.66 -15.80
CA ARG A 165 -13.38 6.22 -15.57
C ARG A 165 -12.02 5.60 -15.77
N HIS A 166 -11.52 4.94 -14.74
CA HIS A 166 -10.24 4.23 -14.74
C HIS A 166 -10.47 2.73 -14.65
N ILE A 167 -9.75 1.96 -15.46
CA ILE A 167 -9.75 0.50 -15.38
C ILE A 167 -8.85 0.10 -14.20
N THR A 168 -9.32 -0.85 -13.41
CA THR A 168 -8.57 -1.48 -12.32
C THR A 168 -8.33 -2.95 -12.62
N SER A 169 -7.19 -3.47 -12.18
CA SER A 169 -6.85 -4.88 -12.22
C SER A 169 -6.80 -5.43 -10.81
N THR A 170 -7.49 -6.54 -10.56
CA THR A 170 -7.47 -7.24 -9.28
C THR A 170 -6.50 -8.41 -9.32
N TYR A 171 -5.60 -8.45 -8.35
CA TYR A 171 -4.66 -9.55 -8.13
C TYR A 171 -5.04 -10.32 -6.88
N ILE A 172 -4.78 -11.65 -6.89
CA ILE A 172 -5.03 -12.54 -5.76
C ILE A 172 -3.79 -13.34 -5.41
N TRP A 173 -3.61 -13.61 -4.12
CA TRP A 173 -2.64 -14.55 -3.56
C TRP A 173 -3.34 -15.64 -2.77
N ASN A 174 -2.87 -16.87 -2.91
CA ASN A 174 -3.13 -17.92 -1.94
C ASN A 174 -2.00 -17.86 -0.88
N LEU A 175 -2.38 -17.66 0.36
CA LEU A 175 -1.45 -17.46 1.48
C LEU A 175 -1.10 -18.77 2.21
N LYS A 176 -1.74 -19.90 1.83
CA LYS A 176 -1.43 -21.24 2.38
C LYS A 176 -0.03 -21.69 2.05
#